data_dc7c5e66406d9b02fa452bbe279a5a13
#
_entry.id   dc7c5e66406d9b02fa452bbe279a5a13
#
_cell.length_a   1.000
_cell.length_b   1.000
_cell.length_c   1.000
_cell.angle_alpha   90.00
_cell.angle_beta   90.00
_cell.angle_gamma   90.00
#
_symmetry.space_group_name_H-M   'P 1'
#
loop_
_entity.id
_entity.type
_entity.pdbx_description
1 polymer ?
#
loop_
_entity_poly.entity_id
_entity_poly.type
_entity_poly.pdbx_seq_one_letter_code
_entity_poly.pdbx_strand_id
1 'polypeptide(L)'
;MRIKGNNDGFTLIEVLLYISIMAVLFTVVSVNLQKQRQNQEFAIQKRNISQFIRKIQQYAQHNRKEYVLDFKISENTAYFLDEKNGKKDIVDKMVISKNLSYMTNNSNKNADFRRRTTNEGILKKDFPFIC
;
A
#
# COMPACT_ATOMS: atom_id res chain seq x y z
N MET A 1 -4.89 -22.76 -67.51
CA MET A 1 -5.50 -23.04 -66.23
C MET A 1 -5.57 -21.76 -65.43
N ARG A 2 -6.77 -21.14 -65.30
CA ARG A 2 -6.94 -19.83 -64.66
C ARG A 2 -7.27 -20.11 -63.21
N ILE A 3 -6.36 -19.78 -62.29
CA ILE A 3 -6.61 -19.82 -60.86
C ILE A 3 -7.49 -18.59 -60.57
N LYS A 4 -8.78 -18.81 -60.33
CA LYS A 4 -9.72 -17.81 -59.87
C LYS A 4 -9.42 -17.56 -58.41
N GLY A 5 -8.67 -16.48 -58.10
CA GLY A 5 -8.46 -16.04 -56.75
C GLY A 5 -9.81 -15.53 -56.18
N ASN A 6 -10.36 -16.21 -55.22
CA ASN A 6 -11.45 -15.65 -54.39
C ASN A 6 -10.86 -14.52 -53.61
N ASN A 7 -11.06 -13.29 -54.05
CA ASN A 7 -10.84 -12.09 -53.24
C ASN A 7 -12.12 -11.86 -52.43
N ASP A 8 -12.38 -12.72 -51.47
CA ASP A 8 -13.42 -12.50 -50.49
C ASP A 8 -12.88 -11.43 -49.51
N GLY A 9 -13.08 -10.18 -49.85
CA GLY A 9 -12.80 -9.05 -48.94
C GLY A 9 -13.76 -9.11 -47.75
N PHE A 10 -13.28 -8.78 -46.57
CA PHE A 10 -14.10 -8.66 -45.38
C PHE A 10 -15.25 -7.71 -45.61
N THR A 11 -16.45 -8.13 -45.23
CA THR A 11 -17.63 -7.25 -45.31
C THR A 11 -17.57 -6.21 -44.20
N LEU A 12 -18.13 -5.04 -44.43
CA LEU A 12 -18.18 -3.94 -43.46
C LEU A 12 -18.84 -4.39 -42.15
N ILE A 13 -19.86 -5.24 -42.21
CA ILE A 13 -20.56 -5.79 -41.06
C ILE A 13 -19.66 -6.71 -40.22
N GLU A 14 -18.80 -7.50 -40.87
CA GLU A 14 -17.88 -8.37 -40.21
C GLU A 14 -16.83 -7.61 -39.41
N VAL A 15 -16.29 -6.52 -39.96
CA VAL A 15 -15.37 -5.62 -39.27
C VAL A 15 -16.05 -4.95 -38.05
N LEU A 16 -17.29 -4.48 -38.20
CA LEU A 16 -18.06 -3.92 -37.09
C LEU A 16 -18.29 -4.93 -35.98
N LEU A 17 -18.55 -6.17 -36.31
CA LEU A 17 -18.75 -7.24 -35.34
C LEU A 17 -17.46 -7.53 -34.56
N TYR A 18 -16.31 -7.60 -35.21
CA TYR A 18 -15.01 -7.77 -34.54
C TYR A 18 -14.70 -6.62 -33.58
N ILE A 19 -14.91 -5.37 -34.02
CA ILE A 19 -14.67 -4.20 -33.16
C ILE A 19 -15.60 -4.22 -31.93
N SER A 20 -16.85 -4.61 -32.10
CA SER A 20 -17.82 -4.71 -30.99
C SER A 20 -17.39 -5.76 -29.97
N ILE A 21 -16.96 -6.94 -30.39
CA ILE A 21 -16.48 -8.00 -29.52
C ILE A 21 -15.19 -7.54 -28.78
N MET A 22 -14.25 -6.93 -29.49
CA MET A 22 -13.01 -6.42 -28.90
C MET A 22 -13.29 -5.34 -27.85
N ALA A 23 -14.25 -4.43 -28.08
CA ALA A 23 -14.63 -3.40 -27.12
C ALA A 23 -15.15 -4.00 -25.82
N VAL A 24 -15.99 -5.04 -25.89
CA VAL A 24 -16.50 -5.73 -24.70
C VAL A 24 -15.37 -6.43 -23.93
N LEU A 25 -14.50 -7.15 -24.63
CA LEU A 25 -13.36 -7.83 -24.00
C LEU A 25 -12.41 -6.85 -23.31
N PHE A 26 -12.14 -5.71 -23.95
CA PHE A 26 -11.28 -4.67 -23.39
C PHE A 26 -11.85 -4.09 -22.08
N THR A 27 -13.17 -3.91 -22.02
CA THR A 27 -13.83 -3.41 -20.81
C THR A 27 -13.64 -4.35 -19.64
N VAL A 28 -13.85 -5.65 -19.84
CA VAL A 28 -13.69 -6.69 -18.76
C VAL A 28 -12.25 -6.74 -18.26
N VAL A 29 -11.28 -6.69 -19.15
CA VAL A 29 -9.85 -6.73 -18.79
C VAL A 29 -9.46 -5.47 -17.98
N SER A 30 -9.94 -4.31 -18.39
CA SER A 30 -9.61 -3.02 -17.72
C SER A 30 -10.06 -2.99 -16.26
N VAL A 31 -11.25 -3.48 -15.94
CA VAL A 31 -11.77 -3.54 -14.56
C VAL A 31 -10.93 -4.47 -13.68
N ASN A 32 -10.55 -5.63 -14.20
CA ASN A 32 -9.73 -6.59 -13.46
C ASN A 32 -8.32 -6.05 -13.15
N LEU A 33 -7.70 -5.33 -14.08
CA LEU A 33 -6.39 -4.72 -13.87
C LEU A 33 -6.42 -3.66 -12.76
N GLN A 34 -7.48 -2.89 -12.68
CA GLN A 34 -7.62 -1.84 -11.66
C GLN A 34 -7.70 -2.43 -10.25
N LYS A 35 -8.49 -3.49 -10.07
CA LYS A 35 -8.60 -4.23 -8.80
C LYS A 35 -7.27 -4.89 -8.40
N GLN A 36 -6.55 -5.45 -9.37
CA GLN A 36 -5.25 -6.07 -9.13
C GLN A 36 -4.20 -5.05 -8.67
N ARG A 37 -4.18 -3.84 -9.26
CA ARG A 37 -3.28 -2.75 -8.84
C ARG A 37 -3.54 -2.33 -7.40
N GLN A 38 -4.81 -2.15 -6.99
CA GLN A 38 -5.17 -1.81 -5.61
C GLN A 38 -4.68 -2.87 -4.60
N ASN A 39 -4.85 -4.15 -4.93
CA ASN A 39 -4.37 -5.24 -4.06
C ASN A 39 -2.84 -5.26 -3.96
N GLN A 40 -2.13 -4.96 -5.04
CA GLN A 40 -0.66 -4.87 -5.05
C GLN A 40 -0.18 -3.68 -4.22
N GLU A 41 -0.79 -2.51 -4.35
CA GLU A 41 -0.45 -1.33 -3.54
C GLU A 41 -0.62 -1.62 -2.05
N PHE A 42 -1.71 -2.28 -1.67
CA PHE A 42 -1.94 -2.70 -0.29
C PHE A 42 -0.85 -3.65 0.22
N ALA A 43 -0.49 -4.67 -0.56
CA ALA A 43 0.55 -5.64 -0.19
C ALA A 43 1.92 -4.97 -0.04
N ILE A 44 2.27 -4.05 -0.93
CA ILE A 44 3.52 -3.28 -0.89
C ILE A 44 3.55 -2.41 0.36
N GLN A 45 2.49 -1.68 0.65
CA GLN A 45 2.42 -0.81 1.83
C GLN A 45 2.51 -1.61 3.14
N LYS A 46 1.82 -2.74 3.24
CA LYS A 46 1.91 -3.64 4.38
C LYS A 46 3.35 -4.10 4.61
N ARG A 47 4.05 -4.47 3.55
CA ARG A 47 5.46 -4.87 3.60
C ARG A 47 6.35 -3.72 4.06
N ASN A 48 6.16 -2.52 3.50
CA ASN A 48 6.94 -1.34 3.85
C ASN A 48 6.78 -0.98 5.34
N ILE A 49 5.55 -0.99 5.85
CA ILE A 49 5.26 -0.74 7.27
C ILE A 49 5.95 -1.80 8.15
N SER A 50 5.85 -3.07 7.79
CA SER A 50 6.50 -4.15 8.54
C SER A 50 8.03 -4.00 8.56
N GLN A 51 8.63 -3.61 7.44
CA GLN A 51 10.07 -3.36 7.34
C GLN A 51 10.48 -2.13 8.18
N PHE A 52 9.69 -1.07 8.14
CA PHE A 52 9.92 0.12 8.94
C PHE A 52 9.91 -0.18 10.44
N ILE A 53 8.93 -0.96 10.90
CA ILE A 53 8.83 -1.40 12.28
C ILE A 53 10.03 -2.26 12.68
N ARG A 54 10.42 -3.23 11.87
CA ARG A 54 11.60 -4.06 12.12
C ARG A 54 12.87 -3.22 12.23
N LYS A 55 13.03 -2.24 11.35
CA LYS A 55 14.15 -1.29 11.40
C LYS A 55 14.19 -0.57 12.75
N ILE A 56 13.05 -0.06 13.23
CA ILE A 56 12.95 0.61 14.51
C ILE A 56 13.30 -0.32 15.67
N GLN A 57 12.81 -1.56 15.64
CA GLN A 57 13.12 -2.57 16.67
C GLN A 57 14.61 -2.88 16.71
N GLN A 58 15.24 -3.10 15.56
CA GLN A 58 16.69 -3.34 15.45
C GLN A 58 17.50 -2.14 15.96
N TYR A 59 17.04 -0.93 15.63
CA TYR A 59 17.70 0.30 16.08
C TYR A 59 17.61 0.48 17.59
N ALA A 60 16.45 0.17 18.19
CA ALA A 60 16.23 0.20 19.62
C ALA A 60 17.10 -0.83 20.36
N GLN A 61 17.20 -2.05 19.84
CA GLN A 61 18.05 -3.12 20.37
C GLN A 61 19.54 -2.74 20.30
N HIS A 62 19.98 -2.24 19.15
CA HIS A 62 21.38 -1.87 18.94
C HIS A 62 21.84 -0.77 19.89
N ASN A 63 21.00 0.27 20.04
CA ASN A 63 21.30 1.41 20.89
C ASN A 63 20.92 1.21 22.35
N ARG A 64 20.26 0.11 22.70
CA ARG A 64 19.72 -0.20 24.05
C ARG A 64 18.89 0.96 24.62
N LYS A 65 18.05 1.54 23.77
CA LYS A 65 17.31 2.77 24.09
C LYS A 65 15.87 2.67 23.63
N GLU A 66 14.97 3.33 24.38
CA GLU A 66 13.58 3.45 23.98
C GLU A 66 13.41 4.53 22.90
N TYR A 67 12.55 4.24 21.93
CA TYR A 67 12.15 5.15 20.87
C TYR A 67 10.63 5.22 20.76
N VAL A 68 10.14 6.27 20.14
CA VAL A 68 8.71 6.49 19.92
C VAL A 68 8.38 6.36 18.44
N LEU A 69 7.39 5.56 18.16
CA LEU A 69 6.78 5.44 16.84
C LEU A 69 5.45 6.20 16.87
N ASP A 70 5.36 7.28 16.13
CA ASP A 70 4.20 8.16 16.06
C ASP A 70 3.58 8.10 14.68
N PHE A 71 2.38 7.50 14.58
CA PHE A 71 1.63 7.42 13.34
C PHE A 71 0.66 8.60 13.27
N LYS A 72 0.94 9.53 12.39
CA LYS A 72 0.05 10.64 12.09
C LYS A 72 -0.75 10.35 10.83
N ILE A 73 -1.93 9.82 11.00
CA ILE A 73 -2.81 9.45 9.90
C ILE A 73 -3.31 10.69 9.16
N SER A 74 -3.52 11.79 9.87
CA SER A 74 -3.85 13.10 9.30
C SER A 74 -2.82 13.59 8.28
N GLU A 75 -1.54 13.29 8.53
CA GLU A 75 -0.41 13.67 7.65
C GLU A 75 0.02 12.53 6.70
N ASN A 76 -0.60 11.35 6.79
CA ASN A 76 -0.21 10.12 6.09
C ASN A 76 1.28 9.78 6.30
N THR A 77 1.78 9.96 7.51
CA THR A 77 3.19 9.79 7.80
C THR A 77 3.38 9.09 9.15
N ALA A 78 4.29 8.13 9.18
CA ALA A 78 4.80 7.52 10.39
C ALA A 78 6.17 8.12 10.71
N TYR A 79 6.32 8.64 11.93
CA TYR A 79 7.55 9.22 12.44
C TYR A 79 8.22 8.29 13.43
N PHE A 80 9.51 8.12 13.28
CA PHE A 80 10.39 7.46 14.23
C PHE A 80 11.15 8.52 15.00
N LEU A 81 10.88 8.61 16.30
CA LEU A 81 11.35 9.71 17.15
C LEU A 81 12.25 9.20 18.26
N ASP A 82 13.32 9.95 18.51
CA ASP A 82 14.12 9.89 19.74
C ASP A 82 13.60 10.94 20.71
N GLU A 83 13.13 10.53 21.87
CA GLU A 83 12.61 11.42 22.90
C GLU A 83 13.64 11.56 24.03
N LYS A 84 14.38 12.67 24.05
CA LYS A 84 15.35 13.04 25.09
C LYS A 84 14.89 14.31 25.80
N ASN A 85 14.75 14.27 27.13
CA ASN A 85 14.49 15.46 27.95
C ASN A 85 13.32 16.34 27.42
N GLY A 86 12.24 15.72 26.94
CA GLY A 86 11.09 16.42 26.37
C GLY A 86 11.28 16.97 24.95
N LYS A 87 12.47 16.84 24.37
CA LYS A 87 12.72 17.13 22.95
C LYS A 87 12.51 15.87 22.11
N LYS A 88 11.88 16.07 20.98
CA LYS A 88 11.58 14.99 20.01
C LYS A 88 12.41 15.23 18.76
N ASP A 89 13.40 14.38 18.54
CA ASP A 89 14.22 14.41 17.35
C ASP A 89 13.71 13.34 16.36
N ILE A 90 13.46 13.73 15.13
CA ILE A 90 13.01 12.80 14.08
C ILE A 90 14.24 12.03 13.60
N VAL A 91 14.26 10.73 13.87
CA VAL A 91 15.32 9.83 13.42
C VAL A 91 15.05 9.36 11.99
N ASP A 92 13.79 9.03 11.69
CA ASP A 92 13.35 8.59 10.37
C ASP A 92 11.85 8.83 10.19
N LYS A 93 11.38 8.81 8.94
CA LYS A 93 9.96 8.94 8.61
C LYS A 93 9.60 8.07 7.41
N MET A 94 8.37 7.60 7.39
CA MET A 94 7.80 6.84 6.28
C MET A 94 6.48 7.45 5.84
N VAL A 95 6.32 7.67 4.55
CA VAL A 95 5.04 8.14 3.98
C VAL A 95 4.13 6.93 3.74
N ILE A 96 2.88 7.09 4.13
CA ILE A 96 1.84 6.07 4.05
C ILE A 96 0.86 6.46 2.94
N SER A 97 0.39 5.50 2.16
CA SER A 97 -0.58 5.79 1.09
C SER A 97 -1.91 6.29 1.67
N LYS A 98 -2.46 7.33 1.06
CA LYS A 98 -3.77 7.91 1.45
C LYS A 98 -4.95 6.95 1.27
N ASN A 99 -4.77 5.92 0.43
CA ASN A 99 -5.83 4.95 0.11
C ASN A 99 -5.97 3.83 1.16
N LEU A 100 -5.16 3.86 2.24
CA LEU A 100 -5.20 2.87 3.30
C LEU A 100 -6.00 3.38 4.49
N SER A 101 -6.97 2.59 4.93
CA SER A 101 -7.63 2.80 6.20
C SER A 101 -6.92 2.00 7.29
N TYR A 102 -6.71 2.61 8.43
CA TYR A 102 -6.13 1.98 9.62
C TYR A 102 -7.21 1.78 10.66
N MET A 103 -7.29 0.58 11.23
CA MET A 103 -8.11 0.31 12.40
C MET A 103 -7.20 0.28 13.64
N THR A 104 -7.52 1.10 14.63
CA THR A 104 -6.94 1.01 15.97
C THR A 104 -7.92 0.31 16.90
N ASN A 105 -7.45 -0.30 17.98
CA ASN A 105 -8.31 -0.96 18.98
C ASN A 105 -9.28 0.01 19.66
N ASN A 106 -9.17 1.31 19.44
CA ASN A 106 -10.01 2.37 20.03
C ASN A 106 -11.13 2.83 19.07
N SER A 107 -11.69 1.99 18.26
CA SER A 107 -12.90 2.26 17.44
C SER A 107 -12.88 3.51 16.54
N ASN A 108 -11.89 4.37 16.64
CA ASN A 108 -11.72 5.53 15.77
C ASN A 108 -10.88 5.16 14.56
N LYS A 109 -11.55 4.97 13.43
CA LYS A 109 -10.89 4.88 12.13
C LYS A 109 -10.13 6.18 11.89
N ASN A 110 -8.86 6.08 11.48
CA ASN A 110 -8.02 7.22 11.13
C ASN A 110 -7.60 8.13 12.29
N ALA A 111 -7.54 7.64 13.52
CA ALA A 111 -6.97 8.39 14.63
C ALA A 111 -5.43 8.24 14.68
N ASP A 112 -4.75 9.34 14.97
CA ASP A 112 -3.31 9.31 15.23
C ASP A 112 -3.01 8.43 16.45
N PHE A 113 -1.96 7.63 16.37
CA PHE A 113 -1.58 6.77 17.49
C PHE A 113 -0.07 6.75 17.67
N ARG A 114 0.32 6.62 18.92
CA ARG A 114 1.71 6.60 19.34
C ARG A 114 2.05 5.29 20.06
N ARG A 115 3.21 4.74 19.78
CA ARG A 115 3.74 3.55 20.44
C ARG A 115 5.19 3.78 20.86
N ARG A 116 5.58 3.17 21.96
CA ARG A 116 6.95 3.24 22.48
C ARG A 116 7.59 1.84 22.36
N THR A 117 8.82 1.77 21.90
CA THR A 117 9.61 0.56 21.96
C THR A 117 10.27 0.44 23.33
N THR A 118 10.54 -0.81 23.77
CA THR A 118 11.44 -1.04 24.89
C THR A 118 12.89 -0.98 24.41
N ASN A 119 13.84 -0.91 25.34
CA ASN A 119 15.27 -1.03 25.09
C ASN A 119 15.67 -2.41 24.49
N GLU A 120 14.79 -3.40 24.58
CA GLU A 120 14.93 -4.72 23.95
C GLU A 120 14.31 -4.79 22.55
N GLY A 121 13.77 -3.68 22.05
CA GLY A 121 13.14 -3.60 20.73
C GLY A 121 11.73 -4.16 20.67
N ILE A 122 11.09 -4.40 21.81
CA ILE A 122 9.72 -4.91 21.87
C ILE A 122 8.76 -3.70 21.83
N LEU A 123 7.78 -3.73 20.96
CA LEU A 123 6.71 -2.72 20.94
C LEU A 123 5.72 -3.00 22.07
N LYS A 124 5.53 -2.02 22.95
CA LYS A 124 4.54 -2.11 24.05
C LYS A 124 3.14 -2.13 23.46
N LYS A 125 2.43 -3.27 23.69
CA LYS A 125 1.02 -3.62 23.41
C LYS A 125 0.31 -2.97 22.22
N ASP A 126 -0.31 -3.83 21.42
CA ASP A 126 -1.36 -3.64 20.42
C ASP A 126 -0.97 -2.86 19.16
N PHE A 127 -0.56 -3.62 18.15
CA PHE A 127 -0.43 -3.10 16.79
C PHE A 127 -1.82 -2.88 16.19
N PRO A 128 -2.08 -1.74 15.52
CA PRO A 128 -3.28 -1.61 14.71
C PRO A 128 -3.21 -2.61 13.55
N PHE A 129 -4.28 -3.33 13.34
CA PHE A 129 -4.43 -4.17 12.16
C PHE A 129 -4.63 -3.27 10.94
N ILE A 130 -3.88 -3.56 9.87
CA ILE A 130 -4.05 -2.91 8.57
C ILE A 130 -5.09 -3.74 7.81
N CYS A 131 -6.21 -3.12 7.49
CA CYS A 131 -7.25 -3.70 6.64
C CYS A 131 -7.17 -3.21 5.20
#